data_3546d580b4f7dbf0d525f94be82dc9cd
#
_entry.id   3546d580b4f7dbf0d525f94be82dc9cd
#
_cell.length_a   1.000
_cell.length_b   1.000
_cell.length_c   1.000
_cell.angle_alpha   90.00
_cell.angle_beta   90.00
_cell.angle_gamma   90.00
#
_symmetry.space_group_name_H-M   'P 1'
#
loop_
_entity.id
_entity.type
_entity.pdbx_description
1 polymer ?
#
loop_
_entity_poly.entity_id
_entity_poly.type
_entity_poly.pdbx_seq_one_letter_code
_entity_poly.pdbx_strand_id
1 'polypeptide(L)' 'MNQDVLKAKWKQVRKELDYQWNELSSDELDRIEGKRDNLVFLLERRYGFARGRSEKEVDLFVNEFEDKLRRAS' A
#
# COMPACT_ATOMS: atom_id res chain seq x y z
N MET A 1 -6.11 -10.35 8.63
CA MET A 1 -5.28 -9.79 7.58
C MET A 1 -6.07 -9.55 6.32
N ASN A 2 -6.12 -8.34 5.87
CA ASN A 2 -6.99 -7.98 4.76
C ASN A 2 -6.26 -7.60 3.51
N GLN A 3 -5.59 -8.59 2.92
CA GLN A 3 -5.05 -8.38 1.60
C GLN A 3 -6.15 -8.06 0.60
N ASP A 4 -7.36 -8.53 0.90
CA ASP A 4 -8.48 -8.32 0.00
C ASP A 4 -8.82 -6.84 -0.16
N VAL A 5 -8.61 -6.02 0.87
CA VAL A 5 -8.95 -4.62 0.77
C VAL A 5 -8.02 -3.90 -0.21
N LEU A 6 -6.76 -4.30 -0.27
CA LEU A 6 -5.84 -3.73 -1.25
C LEU A 6 -6.33 -3.98 -2.67
N LYS A 7 -6.78 -5.19 -2.92
CA LYS A 7 -7.22 -5.57 -4.25
C LYS A 7 -8.61 -5.02 -4.56
N ALA A 8 -9.53 -5.18 -3.61
CA ALA A 8 -10.92 -4.79 -3.83
C ALA A 8 -11.08 -3.29 -4.00
N LYS A 9 -10.26 -2.51 -3.33
CA LYS A 9 -10.33 -1.05 -3.37
C LYS A 9 -9.11 -0.44 -4.03
N TRP A 10 -8.54 -1.16 -4.98
CA TRP A 10 -7.24 -0.77 -5.53
C TRP A 10 -7.19 0.66 -6.06
N LYS A 11 -8.23 1.13 -6.72
CA LYS A 11 -8.26 2.50 -7.21
C LYS A 11 -8.07 3.52 -6.11
N GLN A 12 -8.78 3.34 -5.00
CA GLN A 12 -8.66 4.25 -3.88
C GLN A 12 -7.34 4.05 -3.15
N VAL A 13 -6.93 2.79 -2.99
CA VAL A 13 -5.65 2.47 -2.35
C VAL A 13 -4.50 3.12 -3.13
N ARG A 14 -4.55 3.02 -4.45
CA ARG A 14 -3.50 3.59 -5.29
C ARG A 14 -3.35 5.09 -5.06
N LYS A 15 -4.45 5.80 -4.93
CA LYS A 15 -4.41 7.24 -4.68
C LYS A 15 -3.77 7.54 -3.33
N GLU A 16 -4.13 6.77 -2.30
CA GLU A 16 -3.56 6.99 -0.97
C GLU A 16 -2.08 6.66 -0.95
N LEU A 17 -1.68 5.60 -1.68
CA LEU A 17 -0.27 5.26 -1.78
C LEU A 17 0.52 6.37 -2.45
N ASP A 18 0.00 6.90 -3.54
CA ASP A 18 0.66 7.98 -4.26
C ASP A 18 0.84 9.20 -3.36
N TYR A 19 -0.15 9.48 -2.54
CA TYR A 19 -0.09 10.60 -1.63
C TYR A 19 0.93 10.36 -0.51
N GLN A 20 0.92 9.18 0.08
CA GLN A 20 1.76 8.88 1.23
C GLN A 20 3.19 8.53 0.84
N TRP A 21 3.36 7.84 -0.28
CA TRP A 21 4.66 7.37 -0.76
C TRP A 21 4.93 7.99 -2.12
N ASN A 22 5.15 9.31 -2.13
CA ASN A 22 5.16 10.07 -3.38
C ASN A 22 6.39 9.82 -4.25
N GLU A 23 7.35 9.03 -3.79
CA GLU A 23 8.46 8.63 -4.63
C GLU A 23 8.14 7.45 -5.53
N LEU A 24 7.00 6.81 -5.32
CA LEU A 24 6.58 5.73 -6.19
C LEU A 24 6.06 6.30 -7.50
N SER A 25 6.57 5.79 -8.61
CA SER A 25 6.11 6.26 -9.91
C SER A 25 4.79 5.59 -10.28
N SER A 26 4.14 6.15 -11.29
CA SER A 26 2.89 5.58 -11.80
C SER A 26 3.08 4.13 -12.25
N ASP A 27 4.19 3.86 -12.95
CA ASP A 27 4.49 2.50 -13.39
C ASP A 27 4.68 1.55 -12.23
N GLU A 28 5.36 2.03 -11.18
CA GLU A 28 5.57 1.20 -9.99
C GLU A 28 4.27 0.90 -9.29
N LEU A 29 3.39 1.89 -9.19
CA LEU A 29 2.08 1.67 -8.60
C LEU A 29 1.28 0.65 -9.41
N ASP A 30 1.34 0.74 -10.73
CA ASP A 30 0.66 -0.23 -11.59
C ASP A 30 1.13 -1.65 -11.34
N ARG A 31 2.41 -1.81 -11.05
CA ARG A 31 2.99 -3.15 -10.86
C ARG A 31 2.57 -3.79 -9.55
N ILE A 32 2.11 -3.01 -8.60
CA ILE A 32 1.65 -3.57 -7.32
C ILE A 32 0.42 -4.44 -7.54
N GLU A 33 -0.50 -4.02 -8.41
CA GLU A 33 -1.69 -4.79 -8.79
C GLU A 33 -2.55 -5.20 -7.59
N GLY A 34 -2.52 -4.40 -6.53
CA GLY A 34 -3.29 -4.72 -5.34
C GLY A 34 -2.75 -5.87 -4.52
N LYS A 35 -1.52 -6.30 -4.77
CA LYS A 35 -0.92 -7.42 -4.06
C LYS A 35 0.00 -6.92 -2.97
N ARG A 36 -0.23 -7.39 -1.76
CA ARG A 36 0.52 -6.96 -0.60
C ARG A 36 2.02 -7.21 -0.76
N ASP A 37 2.38 -8.40 -1.24
CA ASP A 37 3.79 -8.76 -1.36
C ASP A 37 4.52 -7.83 -2.34
N ASN A 38 3.83 -7.45 -3.41
CA ASN A 38 4.42 -6.54 -4.38
C ASN A 38 4.68 -5.17 -3.76
N LEU A 39 3.76 -4.70 -2.92
CA LEU A 39 3.94 -3.42 -2.25
C LEU A 39 5.09 -3.48 -1.25
N VAL A 40 5.17 -4.55 -0.47
CA VAL A 40 6.27 -4.74 0.48
C VAL A 40 7.60 -4.68 -0.26
N PHE A 41 7.71 -5.43 -1.35
CA PHE A 41 8.93 -5.49 -2.13
C PHE A 41 9.30 -4.11 -2.70
N LEU A 42 8.31 -3.39 -3.17
CA LEU A 42 8.54 -2.08 -3.76
C LEU A 42 9.07 -1.08 -2.73
N LEU A 43 8.53 -1.12 -1.52
CA LEU A 43 9.03 -0.24 -0.46
C LEU A 43 10.46 -0.58 -0.07
N GLU A 44 10.79 -1.87 -0.07
CA GLU A 44 12.19 -2.27 0.18
C GLU A 44 13.11 -1.66 -0.87
N ARG A 45 12.72 -1.72 -2.12
CA ARG A 45 13.58 -1.26 -3.20
C ARG A 45 13.66 0.26 -3.27
N ARG A 46 12.52 0.92 -3.14
CA ARG A 46 12.49 2.37 -3.38
C ARG A 46 12.95 3.15 -2.16
N TYR A 47 12.63 2.69 -0.97
CA TYR A 47 12.97 3.43 0.26
C TYR A 47 14.10 2.78 1.04
N GLY A 48 14.57 1.62 0.61
CA GLY A 48 15.66 0.94 1.30
C GLY A 48 15.28 0.36 2.64
N PHE A 49 13.99 0.13 2.87
CA PHE A 49 13.53 -0.46 4.13
C PHE A 49 13.94 -1.93 4.21
N ALA A 50 14.28 -2.38 5.42
CA ALA A 50 14.38 -3.82 5.65
C ALA A 50 12.99 -4.43 5.50
N ARG A 51 12.94 -5.74 5.20
CA ARG A 51 11.66 -6.38 4.92
C ARG A 51 10.69 -6.27 6.08
N GLY A 52 11.17 -6.46 7.32
CA GLY A 52 10.29 -6.36 8.48
C GLY A 52 9.65 -4.99 8.60
N ARG A 53 10.43 -3.95 8.32
CA ARG A 53 9.90 -2.60 8.34
C ARG A 53 8.89 -2.38 7.22
N SER A 54 9.20 -2.88 6.02
CA SER A 54 8.27 -2.74 4.90
C SER A 54 6.94 -3.40 5.21
N GLU A 55 6.98 -4.59 5.78
CA GLU A 55 5.75 -5.29 6.16
C GLU A 55 4.95 -4.51 7.18
N LYS A 56 5.65 -3.94 8.16
CA LYS A 56 4.98 -3.16 9.20
C LYS A 56 4.35 -1.90 8.62
N GLU A 57 5.05 -1.24 7.71
CA GLU A 57 4.52 -0.03 7.08
C GLU A 57 3.27 -0.34 6.25
N VAL A 58 3.30 -1.46 5.55
CA VAL A 58 2.12 -1.87 4.78
C VAL A 58 0.96 -2.19 5.70
N ASP A 59 1.21 -2.89 6.81
CA ASP A 59 0.15 -3.20 7.77
C ASP A 59 -0.47 -1.93 8.34
N LEU A 60 0.37 -0.97 8.70
CA LEU A 60 -0.14 0.31 9.21
C LEU A 60 -0.98 1.03 8.16
N PHE A 61 -0.51 1.02 6.92
CA PHE A 61 -1.25 1.65 5.84
C PHE A 61 -2.62 1.01 5.66
N VAL A 62 -2.66 -0.31 5.63
CA VAL A 62 -3.92 -1.04 5.44
C VAL A 62 -4.88 -0.74 6.59
N ASN A 63 -4.37 -0.76 7.82
CA ASN A 63 -5.21 -0.48 8.99
C ASN A 63 -5.80 0.93 8.92
N GLU A 64 -4.99 1.90 8.55
CA GLU A 64 -5.46 3.28 8.44
C GLU A 64 -6.47 3.43 7.31
N PHE A 65 -6.22 2.75 6.21
CA PHE A 65 -7.14 2.82 5.08
C PHE A 65 -8.48 2.22 5.44
N GLU A 66 -8.50 1.09 6.12
CA GLU A 66 -9.74 0.47 6.56
C GLU A 66 -10.49 1.36 7.53
N ASP A 67 -9.75 2.02 8.41
CA ASP A 67 -10.34 2.95 9.35
C ASP A 67 -11.04 4.11 8.64
N LYS A 68 -10.40 4.64 7.61
CA LYS A 68 -11.00 5.70 6.81
C LYS A 68 -12.26 5.23 6.12
N LEU A 69 -12.26 4.02 5.59
CA LEU A 69 -13.45 3.47 4.96
C LEU A 69 -14.61 3.38 5.93
N ARG A 70 -14.34 2.95 7.16
CA ARG A 70 -15.39 2.84 8.16
C ARG A 70 -15.95 4.20 8.53
N ARG A 71 -15.10 5.20 8.60
CA ARG A 71 -15.55 6.56 8.95
C ARG A 71 -16.35 7.21 7.84
N ALA A 72 -16.05 6.85 6.60
CA ALA A 72 -16.73 7.44 5.45
C ALA A 72 -18.12 6.85 5.23
N SER A 73 -18.39 5.69 5.80
CA SER A 73 -19.72 5.07 5.61
C SER A 73 -20.70 5.35 6.79
#